data_8d82864daa6268bbcaf19d06645392e7
#
_entry.id   8d82864daa6268bbcaf19d06645392e7
#
_cell.length_a   1.000
_cell.length_b   1.000
_cell.length_c   1.000
_cell.angle_alpha   90.00
_cell.angle_beta   90.00
_cell.angle_gamma   90.00
#
_symmetry.space_group_name_H-M   'P 1'
#
loop_
_entity.id
_entity.type
_entity.pdbx_description
1 polymer ?
#
loop_
_entity_poly.entity_id
_entity_poly.type
_entity_poly.pdbx_seq_one_letter_code
_entity_poly.pdbx_strand_id
1 'polypeptide(L)'
;MCIRDSAGTVRDLLAVSVTGVDLQGQALSQSGPMLQLPVVEASAFARMPEEELAQRRLLELEFGKASQVLRTLAKEGEAAAAKRLMAQMEERFGGHAWLSAKMEQLRRLAEDDMEMMIKEVGFTAYRMSNRLVSKQEMNYMSDETESNMPSFLRKKESEGRGRRNQK
;
A
#
# COMPACT_ATOMS: atom_id res chain seq x y z
N MET A 1 -7.14 17.47 23.99
CA MET A 1 -6.26 18.66 24.20
C MET A 1 -6.21 19.40 22.86
N CYS A 2 -7.02 20.46 22.70
CA CYS A 2 -6.99 21.27 21.48
C CYS A 2 -5.82 22.23 21.55
N ILE A 3 -4.81 22.00 20.73
CA ILE A 3 -3.76 22.98 20.52
C ILE A 3 -4.37 24.07 19.65
N ARG A 4 -4.73 25.22 20.25
CA ARG A 4 -5.13 26.41 19.50
C ARG A 4 -3.86 27.07 18.99
N ASP A 5 -3.45 26.64 17.80
CA ASP A 5 -2.36 27.32 17.10
C ASP A 5 -2.92 28.52 16.38
N SER A 6 -2.23 29.65 16.47
CA SER A 6 -2.60 30.84 15.69
C SER A 6 -2.30 30.60 14.22
N ALA A 7 -3.29 30.77 13.35
CA ALA A 7 -3.09 30.72 11.91
C ALA A 7 -2.00 31.71 11.46
N GLY A 8 -1.23 31.33 10.45
CA GLY A 8 -0.12 32.13 9.95
C GLY A 8 1.22 31.89 10.65
N THR A 9 1.29 30.96 11.63
CA THR A 9 2.55 30.52 12.22
C THR A 9 3.15 29.35 11.43
N VAL A 10 4.46 29.17 11.54
CA VAL A 10 5.17 28.00 11.00
C VAL A 10 5.63 27.17 12.18
N ARG A 11 5.40 25.85 12.11
CA ARG A 11 5.85 24.92 13.14
C ARG A 11 6.92 23.98 12.63
N ASP A 12 7.95 23.81 13.43
CA ASP A 12 8.95 22.77 13.22
C ASP A 12 8.31 21.41 13.52
N LEU A 13 8.29 20.53 12.52
CA LEU A 13 7.68 19.21 12.61
C LEU A 13 8.71 18.13 12.86
N LEU A 14 9.82 18.15 12.11
CA LEU A 14 10.79 17.09 12.11
C LEU A 14 12.18 17.60 11.75
N ALA A 15 13.18 17.24 12.56
CA ALA A 15 14.59 17.34 12.23
C ALA A 15 15.12 15.92 11.96
N VAL A 16 15.84 15.75 10.88
CA VAL A 16 16.48 14.47 10.53
C VAL A 16 17.99 14.65 10.55
N SER A 17 18.67 13.80 11.31
CA SER A 17 20.12 13.67 11.24
C SER A 17 20.50 12.22 10.95
N VAL A 18 21.54 12.04 10.15
CA VAL A 18 22.12 10.72 9.85
C VAL A 18 23.54 10.71 10.39
N THR A 19 23.83 9.72 11.21
CA THR A 19 25.18 9.47 11.71
C THR A 19 25.64 8.09 11.25
N GLY A 20 26.91 7.97 10.96
CA GLY A 20 27.50 6.70 10.50
C GLY A 20 29.02 6.74 10.61
N VAL A 21 29.64 5.71 10.09
CA VAL A 21 31.10 5.61 10.00
C VAL A 21 31.44 5.24 8.56
N ASP A 22 32.41 5.91 7.96
CA ASP A 22 32.86 5.57 6.62
C ASP A 22 33.72 4.29 6.61
N LEU A 23 34.12 3.86 5.42
CA LEU A 23 34.94 2.66 5.24
C LEU A 23 36.38 2.79 5.84
N GLN A 24 36.77 4.01 6.17
CA GLN A 24 38.06 4.35 6.82
C GLN A 24 37.91 4.47 8.34
N GLY A 25 36.74 4.25 8.89
CA GLY A 25 36.43 4.35 10.32
C GLY A 25 36.20 5.77 10.83
N GLN A 26 36.04 6.77 9.94
CA GLN A 26 35.75 8.15 10.34
C GLN A 26 34.26 8.35 10.59
N ALA A 27 33.94 9.08 11.65
CA ALA A 27 32.57 9.42 11.97
C ALA A 27 31.98 10.42 10.96
N LEU A 28 30.85 10.07 10.39
CA LEU A 28 30.05 10.93 9.51
C LEU A 28 28.80 11.39 10.26
N SER A 29 28.50 12.67 10.16
CA SER A 29 27.25 13.24 10.66
C SER A 29 26.72 14.25 9.67
N GLN A 30 25.49 14.08 9.23
CA GLN A 30 24.82 15.03 8.34
C GLN A 30 23.41 15.30 8.86
N SER A 31 23.06 16.58 8.98
CA SER A 31 21.71 17.02 9.32
C SER A 31 21.00 17.51 8.06
N GLY A 32 19.80 17.04 7.87
CA GLY A 32 18.88 17.54 6.85
C GLY A 32 18.24 18.88 7.25
N PRO A 33 17.55 19.53 6.33
CA PRO A 33 16.76 20.72 6.65
C PRO A 33 15.65 20.38 7.63
N MET A 34 15.30 21.33 8.50
CA MET A 34 14.12 21.23 9.35
C MET A 34 12.86 21.18 8.48
N LEU A 35 12.03 20.17 8.63
CA LEU A 35 10.72 20.12 8.01
C LEU A 35 9.78 21.03 8.80
N GLN A 36 9.26 22.04 8.13
CA GLN A 36 8.35 23.03 8.69
C GLN A 36 6.99 22.94 8.01
N LEU A 37 5.91 23.06 8.79
CA LEU A 37 4.55 23.12 8.27
C LEU A 37 3.91 24.46 8.63
N PRO A 38 3.27 25.13 7.66
CA PRO A 38 2.46 26.31 7.95
C PRO A 38 1.18 25.87 8.68
N VAL A 39 0.82 26.60 9.72
CA VAL A 39 -0.47 26.46 10.38
C VAL A 39 -1.48 27.33 9.64
N VAL A 40 -2.49 26.74 9.07
CA VAL A 40 -3.52 27.42 8.30
C VAL A 40 -4.88 27.27 8.97
N GLU A 41 -5.80 28.19 8.68
CA GLU A 41 -7.18 28.09 9.11
C GLU A 41 -7.86 26.83 8.54
N ALA A 42 -8.73 26.19 9.33
CA ALA A 42 -9.43 24.97 8.93
C ALA A 42 -10.18 25.12 7.59
N SER A 43 -10.79 26.30 7.36
CA SER A 43 -11.49 26.62 6.11
C SER A 43 -10.55 26.76 4.92
N ALA A 44 -9.32 27.22 5.14
CA ALA A 44 -8.28 27.30 4.11
C ALA A 44 -7.71 25.91 3.81
N PHE A 45 -7.45 25.12 4.86
CA PHE A 45 -7.01 23.74 4.71
C PHE A 45 -8.01 22.87 3.93
N ALA A 46 -9.30 22.99 4.22
CA ALA A 46 -10.35 22.25 3.50
C ALA A 46 -10.45 22.57 2.00
N ARG A 47 -9.89 23.72 1.57
CA ARG A 47 -9.85 24.14 0.15
C ARG A 47 -8.51 23.83 -0.53
N MET A 48 -7.53 23.38 0.21
CA MET A 48 -6.24 22.99 -0.39
C MET A 48 -6.43 21.73 -1.23
N PRO A 49 -5.85 21.68 -2.43
CA PRO A 49 -5.86 20.47 -3.22
C PRO A 49 -5.08 19.37 -2.46
N GLU A 50 -5.69 18.22 -2.37
CA GLU A 50 -5.00 17.06 -1.82
C GLU A 50 -3.91 16.61 -2.80
N GLU A 51 -2.76 16.24 -2.29
CA GLU A 51 -1.65 15.76 -3.09
C GLU A 51 -1.98 14.33 -3.60
N GLU A 52 -1.96 14.13 -4.91
CA GLU A 52 -2.42 12.92 -5.59
C GLU A 52 -1.66 11.66 -5.11
N LEU A 53 -0.34 11.76 -4.92
CA LEU A 53 0.47 10.65 -4.44
C LEU A 53 0.13 10.28 -2.99
N ALA A 54 -0.19 11.28 -2.15
CA ALA A 54 -0.61 11.04 -0.77
C ALA A 54 -1.98 10.35 -0.71
N GLN A 55 -2.95 10.82 -1.50
CA GLN A 55 -4.26 10.18 -1.63
C GLN A 55 -4.14 8.73 -2.09
N ARG A 56 -3.38 8.52 -3.15
CA ARG A 56 -3.13 7.19 -3.66
C ARG A 56 -2.52 6.28 -2.60
N ARG A 57 -1.51 6.76 -1.86
CA ARG A 57 -0.87 5.99 -0.80
C ARG A 57 -1.82 5.66 0.35
N LEU A 58 -2.71 6.59 0.69
CA LEU A 58 -3.74 6.36 1.70
C LEU A 58 -4.67 5.23 1.28
N LEU A 59 -5.15 5.25 0.04
CA LEU A 59 -6.01 4.18 -0.52
C LEU A 59 -5.31 2.82 -0.53
N GLU A 60 -4.03 2.78 -0.89
CA GLU A 60 -3.22 1.55 -0.81
C GLU A 60 -3.17 0.97 0.61
N LEU A 61 -2.95 1.83 1.60
CA LEU A 61 -2.90 1.42 3.00
C LEU A 61 -4.28 0.96 3.51
N GLU A 62 -5.34 1.67 3.15
CA GLU A 62 -6.72 1.27 3.49
C GLU A 62 -7.08 -0.08 2.88
N PHE A 63 -6.78 -0.28 1.59
CA PHE A 63 -6.99 -1.54 0.91
C PHE A 63 -6.17 -2.68 1.55
N GLY A 64 -4.92 -2.42 1.90
CA GLY A 64 -4.06 -3.38 2.59
C GLY A 64 -4.63 -3.81 3.95
N LYS A 65 -5.14 -2.85 4.74
CA LYS A 65 -5.81 -3.14 6.02
C LYS A 65 -7.09 -3.95 5.82
N ALA A 66 -7.95 -3.54 4.90
CA ALA A 66 -9.18 -4.28 4.58
C ALA A 66 -8.87 -5.71 4.11
N SER A 67 -7.82 -5.88 3.30
CA SER A 67 -7.34 -7.18 2.87
C SER A 67 -6.89 -8.07 4.04
N GLN A 68 -6.23 -7.53 5.05
CA GLN A 68 -5.85 -8.29 6.25
C GLN A 68 -7.08 -8.80 7.00
N VAL A 69 -8.10 -7.96 7.18
CA VAL A 69 -9.38 -8.35 7.81
C VAL A 69 -10.07 -9.44 6.98
N LEU A 70 -10.15 -9.26 5.67
CA LEU A 70 -10.72 -10.25 4.75
C LEU A 70 -10.02 -11.62 4.88
N ARG A 71 -8.70 -11.62 4.96
CA ARG A 71 -7.91 -12.84 5.17
C ARG A 71 -8.26 -13.54 6.47
N THR A 72 -8.42 -12.77 7.56
CA THR A 72 -8.79 -13.32 8.88
C THR A 72 -10.16 -13.97 8.82
N LEU A 73 -11.18 -13.27 8.32
CA LEU A 73 -12.53 -13.79 8.17
C LEU A 73 -12.59 -15.05 7.31
N ALA A 74 -11.84 -15.07 6.20
CA ALA A 74 -11.77 -16.23 5.32
C ALA A 74 -11.11 -17.46 6.00
N LYS A 75 -10.07 -17.25 6.82
CA LYS A 75 -9.41 -18.30 7.60
C LYS A 75 -10.29 -18.87 8.71
N GLU A 76 -11.10 -18.03 9.32
CA GLU A 76 -12.04 -18.40 10.39
C GLU A 76 -13.31 -19.04 9.85
N GLY A 77 -13.47 -19.13 8.52
CA GLY A 77 -14.64 -19.69 7.88
C GLY A 77 -15.87 -18.78 7.89
N GLU A 78 -15.70 -17.51 8.25
CA GLU A 78 -16.74 -16.47 8.33
C GLU A 78 -17.17 -15.98 6.93
N ALA A 79 -17.65 -16.90 6.09
CA ALA A 79 -17.93 -16.66 4.68
C ALA A 79 -18.91 -15.48 4.44
N ALA A 80 -19.96 -15.37 5.26
CA ALA A 80 -20.94 -14.28 5.13
C ALA A 80 -20.34 -12.91 5.47
N ALA A 81 -19.45 -12.84 6.46
CA ALA A 81 -18.75 -11.61 6.84
C ALA A 81 -17.69 -11.24 5.79
N ALA A 82 -16.95 -12.21 5.29
CA ALA A 82 -15.98 -12.02 4.21
C ALA A 82 -16.65 -11.47 2.94
N LYS A 83 -17.80 -12.03 2.56
CA LYS A 83 -18.57 -11.57 1.39
C LYS A 83 -19.08 -10.14 1.54
N ARG A 84 -19.57 -9.77 2.73
CA ARG A 84 -19.98 -8.39 3.04
C ARG A 84 -18.80 -7.43 2.96
N LEU A 85 -17.66 -7.80 3.53
CA LEU A 85 -16.45 -6.97 3.46
C LEU A 85 -15.97 -6.80 2.02
N MET A 86 -15.99 -7.84 1.18
CA MET A 86 -15.63 -7.71 -0.23
C MET A 86 -16.55 -6.72 -0.96
N ALA A 87 -17.85 -6.73 -0.72
CA ALA A 87 -18.78 -5.75 -1.30
C ALA A 87 -18.47 -4.32 -0.85
N GLN A 88 -18.16 -4.11 0.43
CA GLN A 88 -17.73 -2.80 0.95
C GLN A 88 -16.40 -2.33 0.32
N MET A 89 -15.46 -3.24 0.13
CA MET A 89 -14.19 -2.94 -0.54
C MET A 89 -14.44 -2.55 -2.01
N GLU A 90 -15.33 -3.22 -2.71
CA GLU A 90 -15.69 -2.91 -4.08
C GLU A 90 -16.34 -1.52 -4.20
N GLU A 91 -17.27 -1.18 -3.30
CA GLU A 91 -17.87 0.16 -3.23
C GLU A 91 -16.81 1.24 -2.96
N ARG A 92 -15.89 1.00 -2.03
CA ARG A 92 -14.86 1.98 -1.61
C ARG A 92 -13.75 2.16 -2.65
N PHE A 93 -13.30 1.09 -3.28
CA PHE A 93 -12.09 1.07 -4.10
C PHE A 93 -12.36 0.88 -5.60
N GLY A 94 -13.57 0.52 -6.00
CA GLY A 94 -13.91 0.23 -7.39
C GLY A 94 -13.76 1.40 -8.37
N GLY A 95 -13.75 2.65 -7.87
CA GLY A 95 -13.47 3.84 -8.67
C GLY A 95 -11.99 4.00 -9.09
N HIS A 96 -11.08 3.18 -8.55
CA HIS A 96 -9.65 3.23 -8.84
C HIS A 96 -9.26 2.04 -9.71
N ALA A 97 -8.91 2.28 -10.97
CA ALA A 97 -8.72 1.24 -11.99
C ALA A 97 -7.84 0.07 -11.53
N TRP A 98 -6.70 0.33 -10.87
CA TRP A 98 -5.79 -0.71 -10.41
C TRP A 98 -6.30 -1.49 -9.17
N LEU A 99 -7.05 -0.85 -8.25
CA LEU A 99 -7.70 -1.54 -7.12
C LEU A 99 -8.91 -2.35 -7.59
N SER A 100 -9.67 -1.82 -8.54
CA SER A 100 -10.78 -2.52 -9.20
C SER A 100 -10.31 -3.83 -9.85
N ALA A 101 -9.23 -3.79 -10.62
CA ALA A 101 -8.64 -5.00 -11.21
C ALA A 101 -8.23 -6.03 -10.13
N LYS A 102 -7.69 -5.54 -9.00
CA LYS A 102 -7.33 -6.40 -7.88
C LYS A 102 -8.54 -7.01 -7.19
N MET A 103 -9.61 -6.24 -7.02
CA MET A 103 -10.88 -6.74 -6.48
C MET A 103 -11.48 -7.84 -7.36
N GLU A 104 -11.49 -7.64 -8.68
CA GLU A 104 -11.97 -8.64 -9.63
C GLU A 104 -11.16 -9.94 -9.54
N GLN A 105 -9.84 -9.85 -9.42
CA GLN A 105 -8.98 -11.01 -9.22
C GLN A 105 -9.34 -11.76 -7.91
N LEU A 106 -9.51 -11.01 -6.81
CA LEU A 106 -9.87 -11.62 -5.52
C LEU A 106 -11.25 -12.28 -5.56
N ARG A 107 -12.22 -11.68 -6.27
CA ARG A 107 -13.56 -12.24 -6.45
C ARG A 107 -13.51 -13.58 -7.19
N ARG A 108 -12.78 -13.66 -8.31
CA ARG A 108 -12.61 -14.90 -9.07
C ARG A 108 -11.96 -16.00 -8.20
N LEU A 109 -10.90 -15.64 -7.49
CA LEU A 109 -10.24 -16.62 -6.60
C LEU A 109 -11.16 -17.08 -5.47
N ALA A 110 -12.03 -16.23 -4.94
CA ALA A 110 -12.99 -16.60 -3.90
C ALA A 110 -14.06 -17.57 -4.41
N GLU A 111 -14.39 -17.51 -5.70
CA GLU A 111 -15.33 -18.45 -6.35
C GLU A 111 -14.66 -19.79 -6.69
N ASP A 112 -13.40 -19.77 -7.13
CA ASP A 112 -12.69 -20.95 -7.64
C ASP A 112 -11.91 -21.70 -6.56
N ASP A 113 -11.15 -20.99 -5.72
CA ASP A 113 -10.24 -21.55 -4.73
C ASP A 113 -10.01 -20.59 -3.55
N MET A 114 -10.73 -20.82 -2.47
CA MET A 114 -10.67 -20.01 -1.26
C MET A 114 -9.26 -20.01 -0.63
N GLU A 115 -8.52 -21.11 -0.70
CA GLU A 115 -7.15 -21.17 -0.16
C GLU A 115 -6.20 -20.30 -0.96
N MET A 116 -6.32 -20.29 -2.28
CA MET A 116 -5.57 -19.41 -3.16
C MET A 116 -5.93 -17.94 -2.92
N MET A 117 -7.21 -17.64 -2.72
CA MET A 117 -7.66 -16.29 -2.36
C MET A 117 -7.01 -15.82 -1.05
N ILE A 118 -7.00 -16.63 -0.01
CA ILE A 118 -6.37 -16.32 1.29
C ILE A 118 -4.87 -16.01 1.13
N LYS A 119 -4.16 -16.75 0.29
CA LYS A 119 -2.73 -16.53 0.00
C LYS A 119 -2.52 -15.23 -0.75
N GLU A 120 -3.32 -14.96 -1.78
CA GLU A 120 -3.24 -13.74 -2.59
C GLU A 120 -3.56 -12.48 -1.78
N VAL A 121 -4.60 -12.52 -0.95
CA VAL A 121 -4.96 -11.44 -0.04
C VAL A 121 -3.83 -11.14 0.93
N GLY A 122 -3.22 -12.18 1.52
CA GLY A 122 -2.08 -12.02 2.42
C GLY A 122 -0.86 -11.40 1.75
N PHE A 123 -0.55 -11.83 0.53
CA PHE A 123 0.54 -11.28 -0.27
C PHE A 123 0.30 -9.81 -0.65
N THR A 124 -0.91 -9.49 -1.09
CA THR A 124 -1.32 -8.13 -1.45
C THR A 124 -1.23 -7.19 -0.25
N ALA A 125 -1.78 -7.58 0.90
CA ALA A 125 -1.73 -6.80 2.13
C ALA A 125 -0.28 -6.51 2.57
N TYR A 126 0.59 -7.52 2.54
CA TYR A 126 2.01 -7.38 2.86
C TYR A 126 2.72 -6.38 1.94
N ARG A 127 2.51 -6.50 0.62
CA ARG A 127 3.14 -5.59 -0.37
C ARG A 127 2.70 -4.15 -0.17
N MET A 128 1.40 -3.92 -0.01
CA MET A 128 0.86 -2.57 0.18
C MET A 128 1.34 -1.93 1.48
N SER A 129 1.43 -2.69 2.57
CA SER A 129 1.92 -2.19 3.85
C SER A 129 3.40 -1.81 3.82
N ASN A 130 4.22 -2.55 3.08
CA ASN A 130 5.67 -2.39 3.08
C ASN A 130 6.22 -1.56 1.91
N ARG A 131 5.37 -0.88 1.14
CA ARG A 131 5.79 -0.12 -0.06
C ARG A 131 6.60 -0.94 -1.08
N LEU A 132 6.36 -2.24 -1.15
CA LEU A 132 7.08 -3.12 -2.08
C LEU A 132 6.57 -3.00 -3.54
N VAL A 133 5.65 -2.07 -3.78
CA VAL A 133 5.15 -1.77 -5.13
C VAL A 133 6.11 -0.77 -5.77
N SER A 134 6.99 -1.22 -6.63
CA SER A 134 7.86 -0.35 -7.44
C SER A 134 7.08 0.26 -8.61
N LYS A 135 7.61 1.35 -9.23
CA LYS A 135 7.04 1.92 -10.46
C LYS A 135 6.92 0.88 -11.58
N GLN A 136 7.84 -0.07 -11.66
CA GLN A 136 7.80 -1.17 -12.62
C GLN A 136 6.66 -2.14 -12.33
N GLU A 137 6.38 -2.42 -11.06
CA GLU A 137 5.24 -3.26 -10.67
C GLU A 137 3.89 -2.59 -10.93
N MET A 138 3.82 -1.26 -10.96
CA MET A 138 2.61 -0.55 -11.39
C MET A 138 2.28 -0.76 -12.88
N ASN A 139 3.31 -0.84 -13.73
CA ASN A 139 3.12 -1.19 -15.14
C ASN A 139 2.73 -2.68 -15.27
N TYR A 140 3.31 -3.56 -14.45
CA TYR A 140 2.89 -4.97 -14.38
C TYR A 140 1.46 -5.16 -13.88
N MET A 141 0.96 -4.27 -13.03
CA MET A 141 -0.43 -4.34 -12.55
C MET A 141 -1.44 -3.95 -13.64
N SER A 142 -1.06 -3.10 -14.61
CA SER A 142 -1.88 -2.85 -15.79
C SER A 142 -1.91 -4.04 -16.77
N ASP A 143 -0.81 -4.80 -16.86
CA ASP A 143 -0.75 -6.05 -17.63
C ASP A 143 -1.36 -7.25 -16.88
N GLU A 144 -1.58 -7.12 -15.57
CA GLU A 144 -2.16 -8.16 -14.69
C GLU A 144 -3.62 -8.50 -15.01
N THR A 145 -4.33 -7.62 -15.69
CA THR A 145 -5.71 -7.88 -16.12
C THR A 145 -5.81 -9.03 -17.14
N GLU A 146 -4.72 -9.36 -17.82
CA GLU A 146 -4.69 -10.45 -18.81
C GLU A 146 -4.23 -11.80 -18.23
N SER A 147 -3.62 -11.83 -17.05
CA SER A 147 -3.11 -13.06 -16.44
C SER A 147 -4.02 -13.56 -15.32
N ASN A 148 -4.64 -14.71 -15.51
CA ASN A 148 -5.42 -15.42 -14.48
C ASN A 148 -4.55 -15.96 -13.32
N MET A 149 -3.23 -15.79 -13.36
CA MET A 149 -2.31 -16.32 -12.37
C MET A 149 -2.18 -15.38 -11.16
N PRO A 150 -2.38 -15.86 -9.93
CA PRO A 150 -2.16 -15.08 -8.70
C PRO A 150 -0.77 -14.48 -8.62
N SER A 151 -0.66 -13.25 -8.09
CA SER A 151 0.59 -12.48 -8.05
C SER A 151 1.72 -13.19 -7.27
N PHE A 152 1.39 -13.93 -6.21
CA PHE A 152 2.38 -14.68 -5.44
C PHE A 152 2.99 -15.87 -6.22
N LEU A 153 2.26 -16.45 -7.16
CA LEU A 153 2.76 -17.52 -8.03
C LEU A 153 3.66 -16.98 -9.14
N ARG A 154 3.33 -15.83 -9.72
CA ARG A 154 4.15 -15.16 -10.74
C ARG A 154 5.55 -14.84 -10.23
N LYS A 155 5.65 -14.34 -9.01
CA LYS A 155 6.95 -14.08 -8.39
C LYS A 155 7.79 -15.35 -8.29
N LYS A 156 7.20 -16.47 -7.85
CA LYS A 156 7.91 -17.76 -7.77
C LYS A 156 8.34 -18.28 -9.14
N GLU A 157 7.52 -18.09 -10.15
CA GLU A 157 7.84 -18.49 -11.52
C GLU A 157 9.01 -17.69 -12.09
N SER A 158 9.02 -16.36 -11.92
CA SER A 158 10.12 -15.49 -12.35
C SER A 158 11.44 -15.82 -11.63
N GLU A 159 11.41 -16.07 -10.32
CA GLU A 159 12.56 -16.50 -9.54
C GLU A 159 13.08 -17.89 -9.98
N GLY A 160 12.16 -18.81 -10.34
CA GLY A 160 12.50 -20.15 -10.84
C GLY A 160 13.15 -20.13 -12.23
N ARG A 161 12.72 -19.22 -13.12
CA ARG A 161 13.33 -19.04 -14.45
C ARG A 161 14.73 -18.43 -14.36
N GLY A 162 14.95 -17.49 -13.44
CA GLY A 162 16.26 -16.88 -13.21
C GLY A 162 17.33 -17.90 -12.80
N ARG A 163 16.98 -18.94 -12.04
CA ARG A 163 17.90 -20.00 -11.62
C ARG A 163 18.24 -21.01 -12.73
N ARG A 164 17.36 -21.23 -13.72
CA ARG A 164 17.62 -22.14 -14.83
C ARG A 164 18.63 -21.62 -15.84
N ASN A 165 18.75 -20.31 -15.98
CA ASN A 165 19.68 -19.68 -16.92
C ASN A 165 21.10 -19.46 -16.37
N GLN A 166 21.37 -19.91 -15.14
CA GLN A 166 22.69 -19.80 -14.50
C GLN A 166 23.44 -21.14 -14.37
N LYS A 167 23.06 -22.19 -15.12
CA LYS A 167 23.76 -23.46 -15.18
C LYS A 167 24.39 -23.68 -16.55
#